data_dfd548599e6ab312b5e22dd69c928456
#
_entry.id   dfd548599e6ab312b5e22dd69c928456
#
_cell.length_a   1.000
_cell.length_b   1.000
_cell.length_c   1.000
_cell.angle_alpha   90.00
_cell.angle_beta   90.00
_cell.angle_gamma   90.00
#
_symmetry.space_group_name_H-M   'P 1'
#
loop_
_entity.id
_entity.type
_entity.pdbx_description
1 polymer ?
#
loop_
_entity_poly.entity_id
_entity_poly.type
_entity_poly.pdbx_seq_one_letter_code
_entity_poly.pdbx_strand_id
1 'polypeptide(L)'
;MFTLFLYPVGNALFTLISGFVSDKFGRKITIIAMSCSALACYLLFILSGMFKWTPYLTGFAIGGFMGSYWGAGDTIGGIMFSESSPTNLRSSVTVINTLLNGVMGGLATVISMILLPVIPEKMFGYMYLGLTVPGLVGAIVIMWLFVGETRGLDLKKVTGTEWDKPKKINEETQEGE
;
A
#
# COMPACT_ATOMS: atom_id res chain seq x y z
N MET A 1 5.85 6.61 27.47
CA MET A 1 6.29 5.21 27.37
C MET A 1 5.19 4.30 26.79
N PHE A 2 3.97 4.30 27.31
CA PHE A 2 2.85 3.47 26.81
C PHE A 2 2.40 3.76 25.37
N THR A 3 2.50 5.01 24.89
CA THR A 3 2.20 5.37 23.51
C THR A 3 3.06 4.61 22.51
N LEU A 4 4.35 4.43 22.82
CA LEU A 4 5.30 3.68 22.00
C LEU A 4 4.98 2.18 21.96
N PHE A 5 4.37 1.64 23.01
CA PHE A 5 3.98 0.24 23.07
C PHE A 5 2.69 -0.03 22.25
N LEU A 6 1.73 0.87 22.30
CA LEU A 6 0.45 0.71 21.57
C LEU A 6 0.57 0.95 20.06
N TYR A 7 1.57 1.71 19.62
CA TYR A 7 1.85 1.89 18.20
C TYR A 7 2.11 0.56 17.45
N PRO A 8 3.06 -0.31 17.87
CA PRO A 8 3.27 -1.60 17.21
C PRO A 8 2.05 -2.52 17.27
N VAL A 9 1.28 -2.48 18.36
CA VAL A 9 0.07 -3.29 18.50
C VAL A 9 -0.98 -2.85 17.47
N GLY A 10 -1.26 -1.56 17.38
CA GLY A 10 -2.17 -1.01 16.37
C GLY A 10 -1.71 -1.35 14.96
N ASN A 11 -0.43 -1.13 14.65
CA ASN A 11 0.15 -1.46 13.35
C ASN A 11 -0.04 -2.94 13.00
N ALA A 12 0.33 -3.86 13.88
CA ALA A 12 0.20 -5.30 13.65
C ALA A 12 -1.25 -5.73 13.44
N LEU A 13 -2.18 -5.23 14.25
CA LEU A 13 -3.60 -5.57 14.12
C LEU A 13 -4.17 -5.16 12.77
N PHE A 14 -3.95 -3.93 12.34
CA PHE A 14 -4.48 -3.45 11.06
C PHE A 14 -3.81 -4.10 9.86
N THR A 15 -2.52 -4.41 9.92
CA THR A 15 -1.83 -5.19 8.88
C THR A 15 -2.39 -6.61 8.78
N LEU A 16 -2.64 -7.29 9.91
CA LEU A 16 -3.28 -8.60 9.90
C LEU A 16 -4.69 -8.55 9.33
N ILE A 17 -5.49 -7.55 9.71
CA ILE A 17 -6.84 -7.36 9.18
C ILE A 17 -6.78 -7.16 7.66
N SER A 18 -5.80 -6.42 7.12
CA SER A 18 -5.65 -6.21 5.69
C SER A 18 -5.46 -7.52 4.92
N GLY A 19 -4.67 -8.46 5.45
CA GLY A 19 -4.48 -9.78 4.88
C GLY A 19 -5.80 -10.56 4.80
N PHE A 20 -6.53 -10.66 5.92
CA PHE A 20 -7.83 -11.34 5.93
C PHE A 20 -8.87 -10.72 5.00
N VAL A 21 -8.94 -9.39 4.95
CA VAL A 21 -9.86 -8.68 4.07
C VAL A 21 -9.48 -8.91 2.60
N SER A 22 -8.18 -8.90 2.28
CA SER A 22 -7.65 -9.14 0.95
C SER A 22 -8.02 -10.53 0.41
N ASP A 23 -7.91 -11.55 1.25
CA ASP A 23 -8.21 -12.92 0.84
C ASP A 23 -9.71 -13.17 0.73
N LYS A 24 -10.52 -12.56 1.60
CA LYS A 24 -11.97 -12.80 1.65
C LYS A 24 -12.76 -11.95 0.67
N PHE A 25 -12.47 -10.67 0.57
CA PHE A 25 -13.27 -9.69 -0.18
C PHE A 25 -12.63 -9.25 -1.50
N GLY A 26 -11.36 -9.54 -1.71
CA GLY A 26 -10.62 -9.15 -2.91
C GLY A 26 -9.69 -7.96 -2.69
N ARG A 27 -8.81 -7.77 -3.67
CA ARG A 27 -7.70 -6.80 -3.56
C ARG A 27 -8.18 -5.35 -3.61
N LYS A 28 -9.07 -5.05 -4.56
CA LYS A 28 -9.64 -3.71 -4.75
C LYS A 28 -10.39 -3.22 -3.50
N ILE A 29 -11.25 -4.07 -2.95
CA ILE A 29 -12.04 -3.73 -1.74
C ILE A 29 -11.11 -3.52 -0.55
N THR A 30 -10.08 -4.33 -0.41
CA THR A 30 -9.09 -4.18 0.67
C THR A 30 -8.39 -2.84 0.63
N ILE A 31 -7.94 -2.40 -0.53
CA ILE A 31 -7.24 -1.12 -0.67
C ILE A 31 -8.16 0.03 -0.29
N ILE A 32 -9.41 0.01 -0.77
CA ILE A 32 -10.40 1.04 -0.43
C ILE A 32 -10.69 1.04 1.07
N ALA A 33 -10.95 -0.14 1.66
CA ALA A 33 -11.25 -0.27 3.07
C ALA A 33 -10.08 0.17 3.96
N MET A 34 -8.85 -0.23 3.61
CA MET A 34 -7.65 0.14 4.35
C MET A 34 -7.32 1.63 4.19
N SER A 35 -7.53 2.22 3.02
CA SER A 35 -7.37 3.67 2.82
C SER A 35 -8.39 4.47 3.61
N CYS A 36 -9.64 4.04 3.68
CA CYS A 36 -10.67 4.64 4.54
C CYS A 36 -10.32 4.50 6.03
N SER A 37 -9.85 3.32 6.44
CA SER A 37 -9.38 3.06 7.79
C SER A 37 -8.18 3.93 8.16
N ALA A 38 -7.20 4.07 7.26
CA ALA A 38 -6.06 4.95 7.43
C ALA A 38 -6.49 6.40 7.64
N LEU A 39 -7.44 6.89 6.82
CA LEU A 39 -7.99 8.23 6.96
C LEU A 39 -8.69 8.42 8.31
N ALA A 40 -9.52 7.47 8.73
CA ALA A 40 -10.22 7.54 10.02
C ALA A 40 -9.24 7.53 11.20
N CYS A 41 -8.25 6.64 11.20
CA CYS A 41 -7.21 6.58 12.23
C CYS A 41 -6.35 7.86 12.26
N TYR A 42 -6.04 8.42 11.10
CA TYR A 42 -5.28 9.66 11.02
C TYR A 42 -6.06 10.86 11.56
N LEU A 43 -7.34 10.97 11.25
CA LEU A 43 -8.22 11.99 11.84
C LEU A 43 -8.32 11.84 13.35
N LEU A 44 -8.49 10.61 13.86
CA LEU A 44 -8.49 10.33 15.29
C LEU A 44 -7.16 10.73 15.95
N PHE A 45 -6.03 10.47 15.31
CA PHE A 45 -4.72 10.88 15.78
C PHE A 45 -4.62 12.41 15.93
N ILE A 46 -5.02 13.17 14.92
CA ILE A 46 -5.00 14.63 14.95
C ILE A 46 -5.96 15.19 16.01
N LEU A 47 -7.20 14.68 16.05
CA LEU A 47 -8.18 15.09 17.05
C LEU A 47 -7.70 14.79 18.48
N SER A 48 -7.06 13.64 18.68
CA SER A 48 -6.51 13.29 20.00
C SER A 48 -5.40 14.25 20.45
N GLY A 49 -4.61 14.74 19.51
CA GLY A 49 -3.60 15.78 19.78
C GLY A 49 -4.22 17.15 20.10
N MET A 50 -5.26 17.55 19.36
CA MET A 50 -5.95 18.83 19.58
C MET A 50 -6.70 18.86 20.91
N PHE A 51 -7.41 17.80 21.25
CA PHE A 51 -8.21 17.70 22.47
C PHE A 51 -7.45 17.13 23.67
N LYS A 52 -6.15 16.87 23.52
CA LYS A 52 -5.29 16.29 24.57
C LYS A 52 -5.89 15.04 25.20
N TRP A 53 -6.41 14.15 24.35
CA TRP A 53 -6.96 12.87 24.79
C TRP A 53 -5.86 11.97 25.38
N THR A 54 -6.27 10.82 25.87
CA THR A 54 -5.33 9.89 26.53
C THR A 54 -4.20 9.46 25.57
N PRO A 55 -2.94 9.42 26.03
CA PRO A 55 -1.80 8.98 25.21
C PRO A 55 -1.97 7.59 24.60
N TYR A 56 -2.79 6.76 25.21
CA TYR A 56 -3.11 5.41 24.70
C TYR A 56 -3.87 5.45 23.37
N LEU A 57 -4.91 6.29 23.30
CA LEU A 57 -5.68 6.44 22.08
C LEU A 57 -4.84 7.04 20.94
N THR A 58 -4.00 8.01 21.26
CA THR A 58 -3.06 8.62 20.30
C THR A 58 -2.08 7.58 19.75
N GLY A 59 -1.49 6.75 20.63
CA GLY A 59 -0.58 5.69 20.22
C GLY A 59 -1.25 4.61 19.36
N PHE A 60 -2.46 4.20 19.71
CA PHE A 60 -3.23 3.24 18.94
C PHE A 60 -3.69 3.82 17.58
N ALA A 61 -4.13 5.06 17.54
CA ALA A 61 -4.58 5.73 16.31
C ALA A 61 -3.43 5.87 15.29
N ILE A 62 -2.24 6.30 15.72
CA ILE A 62 -1.09 6.37 14.79
C ILE A 62 -0.63 4.99 14.35
N GLY A 63 -0.69 3.98 15.22
CA GLY A 63 -0.41 2.59 14.87
C GLY A 63 -1.42 2.04 13.87
N GLY A 64 -2.71 2.30 14.09
CA GLY A 64 -3.78 1.93 13.16
C GLY A 64 -3.66 2.61 11.80
N PHE A 65 -3.28 3.89 11.78
CA PHE A 65 -2.98 4.60 10.54
C PHE A 65 -1.85 3.92 9.76
N MET A 66 -0.72 3.66 10.41
CA MET A 66 0.42 3.03 9.77
C MET A 66 0.10 1.61 9.29
N GLY A 67 -0.57 0.79 10.11
CA GLY A 67 -0.95 -0.56 9.73
C GLY A 67 -1.93 -0.60 8.56
N SER A 68 -2.89 0.33 8.52
CA SER A 68 -3.81 0.46 7.39
C SER A 68 -3.10 0.96 6.13
N TYR A 69 -2.20 1.93 6.25
CA TYR A 69 -1.42 2.46 5.15
C TYR A 69 -0.51 1.39 4.52
N TRP A 70 0.24 0.67 5.35
CA TRP A 70 1.08 -0.44 4.90
C TRP A 70 0.24 -1.58 4.33
N GLY A 71 -0.88 -1.95 4.98
CA GLY A 71 -1.78 -2.98 4.49
C GLY A 71 -2.35 -2.67 3.10
N ALA A 72 -2.70 -1.41 2.81
CA ALA A 72 -3.09 -0.99 1.47
C ALA A 72 -1.91 -1.02 0.50
N GLY A 73 -0.74 -0.51 0.91
CA GLY A 73 0.47 -0.46 0.10
C GLY A 73 0.99 -1.84 -0.29
N ASP A 74 1.03 -2.78 0.64
CA ASP A 74 1.46 -4.16 0.41
C ASP A 74 0.47 -4.91 -0.49
N THR A 75 -0.84 -4.63 -0.37
CA THR A 75 -1.85 -5.19 -1.27
C THR A 75 -1.63 -4.71 -2.70
N ILE A 76 -1.34 -3.43 -2.91
CA ILE A 76 -1.04 -2.88 -4.25
C ILE A 76 0.30 -3.41 -4.77
N GLY A 77 1.36 -3.13 -4.03
CA GLY A 77 2.74 -3.34 -4.49
C GLY A 77 3.17 -4.80 -4.46
N GLY A 78 2.77 -5.53 -3.42
CA GLY A 78 3.15 -6.92 -3.25
C GLY A 78 2.23 -7.89 -4.00
N ILE A 79 0.93 -7.72 -3.90
CA ILE A 79 -0.03 -8.70 -4.40
C ILE A 79 -0.53 -8.33 -5.80
N MET A 80 -1.17 -7.17 -5.97
CA MET A 80 -1.80 -6.82 -7.26
C MET A 80 -0.79 -6.72 -8.40
N PHE A 81 0.37 -6.10 -8.17
CA PHE A 81 1.40 -6.00 -9.19
C PHE A 81 1.99 -7.37 -9.55
N SER A 82 2.15 -8.26 -8.57
CA SER A 82 2.62 -9.61 -8.83
C SER A 82 1.58 -10.47 -9.57
N GLU A 83 0.30 -10.29 -9.27
CA GLU A 83 -0.81 -11.00 -9.95
C GLU A 83 -1.06 -10.49 -11.37
N SER A 84 -0.82 -9.18 -11.61
CA SER A 84 -1.05 -8.54 -12.92
C SER A 84 0.16 -8.64 -13.87
N SER A 85 1.31 -9.06 -13.39
CA SER A 85 2.56 -9.07 -14.17
C SER A 85 2.90 -10.45 -14.69
N PRO A 86 3.40 -10.55 -15.93
CA PRO A 86 3.99 -11.79 -16.45
C PRO A 86 5.11 -12.30 -15.54
N THR A 87 5.25 -13.62 -15.44
CA THR A 87 6.22 -14.26 -14.53
C THR A 87 7.66 -13.78 -14.71
N ASN A 88 8.07 -13.53 -15.94
CA ASN A 88 9.41 -13.05 -16.29
C ASN A 88 9.66 -11.57 -15.91
N LEU A 89 8.61 -10.76 -15.72
CA LEU A 89 8.73 -9.34 -15.37
C LEU A 89 8.34 -9.04 -13.92
N ARG A 90 7.85 -10.01 -13.17
CA ARG A 90 7.31 -9.83 -11.82
C ARG A 90 8.34 -9.22 -10.86
N SER A 91 9.58 -9.69 -10.88
CA SER A 91 10.65 -9.14 -10.06
C SER A 91 10.97 -7.68 -10.43
N SER A 92 11.02 -7.37 -11.73
CA SER A 92 11.27 -6.01 -12.21
C SER A 92 10.18 -5.04 -11.80
N VAL A 93 8.90 -5.45 -11.88
CA VAL A 93 7.76 -4.64 -11.45
C VAL A 93 7.83 -4.37 -9.94
N THR A 94 8.18 -5.37 -9.13
CA THR A 94 8.34 -5.19 -7.68
C THR A 94 9.49 -4.22 -7.37
N VAL A 95 10.62 -4.32 -8.06
CA VAL A 95 11.75 -3.39 -7.89
C VAL A 95 11.36 -1.96 -8.27
N ILE A 96 10.67 -1.77 -9.40
CA ILE A 96 10.18 -0.44 -9.82
C ILE A 96 9.24 0.14 -8.78
N ASN A 97 8.29 -0.65 -8.25
CA ASN A 97 7.39 -0.21 -7.20
C ASN A 97 8.15 0.22 -5.93
N THR A 98 9.12 -0.56 -5.50
CA THR A 98 9.96 -0.23 -4.34
C THR A 98 10.76 1.06 -4.55
N LEU A 99 11.35 1.24 -5.74
CA LEU A 99 12.06 2.45 -6.10
C LEU A 99 11.14 3.67 -6.10
N LEU A 100 9.96 3.58 -6.70
CA LEU A 100 8.98 4.66 -6.71
C LEU A 100 8.55 5.03 -5.30
N ASN A 101 8.25 4.05 -4.44
CA ASN A 101 7.91 4.29 -3.03
C ASN A 101 9.07 4.97 -2.29
N GLY A 102 10.32 4.54 -2.51
CA GLY A 102 11.51 5.15 -1.91
C GLY A 102 11.71 6.60 -2.35
N VAL A 103 11.60 6.87 -3.65
CA VAL A 103 11.71 8.23 -4.21
C VAL A 103 10.60 9.14 -3.68
N MET A 104 9.36 8.69 -3.70
CA MET A 104 8.22 9.49 -3.22
C MET A 104 8.31 9.74 -1.71
N GLY A 105 8.70 8.74 -0.92
CA GLY A 105 8.94 8.90 0.51
C GLY A 105 10.09 9.86 0.80
N GLY A 106 11.18 9.79 0.04
CA GLY A 106 12.29 10.74 0.12
C GLY A 106 11.85 12.17 -0.21
N LEU A 107 11.12 12.38 -1.29
CA LEU A 107 10.57 13.69 -1.65
C LEU A 107 9.64 14.24 -0.57
N ALA A 108 8.73 13.43 -0.04
CA ALA A 108 7.85 13.83 1.06
C ALA A 108 8.64 14.26 2.30
N THR A 109 9.72 13.55 2.63
CA THR A 109 10.61 13.91 3.74
C THR A 109 11.31 15.24 3.50
N VAL A 110 11.87 15.46 2.31
CA VAL A 110 12.52 16.74 1.95
C VAL A 110 11.53 17.90 2.00
N ILE A 111 10.34 17.73 1.44
CA ILE A 111 9.29 18.75 1.48
C ILE A 111 8.92 19.06 2.95
N SER A 112 8.75 18.04 3.78
CA SER A 112 8.46 18.22 5.21
C SER A 112 9.58 18.98 5.92
N MET A 113 10.84 18.66 5.65
CA MET A 113 12.00 19.36 6.24
C MET A 113 12.07 20.84 5.85
N ILE A 114 11.70 21.18 4.62
CA ILE A 114 11.66 22.58 4.15
C ILE A 114 10.50 23.35 4.79
N LEU A 115 9.35 22.72 4.94
CA LEU A 115 8.14 23.34 5.48
C LEU A 115 8.17 23.48 7.01
N LEU A 116 8.81 22.55 7.73
CA LEU A 116 8.87 22.53 9.20
C LEU A 116 9.35 23.85 9.83
N PRO A 117 10.44 24.50 9.39
CA PRO A 117 10.91 25.75 9.98
C PRO A 117 10.05 26.97 9.62
N VAL A 118 9.22 26.88 8.58
CA VAL A 118 8.40 28.00 8.08
C VAL A 118 7.03 28.02 8.75
N ILE A 119 6.53 26.87 9.17
CA ILE A 119 5.18 26.70 9.71
C ILE A 119 5.22 26.73 11.24
N PRO A 120 4.39 27.55 11.92
CA PRO A 120 4.28 27.53 13.36
C PRO A 120 3.87 26.14 13.89
N GLU A 121 4.44 25.72 15.02
CA GLU A 121 4.17 24.41 15.64
C GLU A 121 2.69 24.08 15.79
N LYS A 122 1.87 25.10 16.10
CA LYS A 122 0.40 24.95 16.22
C LYS A 122 -0.29 24.54 14.92
N MET A 123 0.34 24.76 13.78
CA MET A 123 -0.22 24.46 12.45
C MET A 123 0.31 23.15 11.86
N PHE A 124 1.25 22.46 12.50
CA PHE A 124 1.79 21.20 11.99
C PHE A 124 0.72 20.14 11.71
N GLY A 125 -0.25 20.01 12.63
CA GLY A 125 -1.37 19.07 12.43
C GLY A 125 -2.16 19.36 11.15
N TYR A 126 -2.44 20.63 10.87
CA TYR A 126 -3.16 21.04 9.65
C TYR A 126 -2.32 20.86 8.39
N MET A 127 -1.00 21.08 8.47
CA MET A 127 -0.08 20.82 7.35
C MET A 127 -0.10 19.34 6.96
N TYR A 128 0.06 18.47 7.95
CA TYR A 128 0.03 17.02 7.70
C TYR A 128 -1.35 16.54 7.22
N LEU A 129 -2.44 17.14 7.73
CA LEU A 129 -3.78 16.91 7.20
C LEU A 129 -3.87 17.27 5.71
N GLY A 130 -3.40 18.47 5.36
CA GLY A 130 -3.42 18.95 3.97
C GLY A 130 -2.58 18.11 3.01
N LEU A 131 -1.52 17.48 3.48
CA LEU A 131 -0.68 16.60 2.66
C LEU A 131 -1.24 15.18 2.56
N THR A 132 -1.72 14.61 3.67
CA THR A 132 -2.09 13.19 3.75
C THR A 132 -3.51 12.94 3.23
N VAL A 133 -4.48 13.79 3.55
CA VAL A 133 -5.89 13.57 3.18
C VAL A 133 -6.10 13.57 1.66
N PRO A 134 -5.59 14.54 0.89
CA PRO A 134 -5.73 14.51 -0.58
C PRO A 134 -5.11 13.26 -1.20
N GLY A 135 -3.95 12.81 -0.68
CA GLY A 135 -3.29 11.59 -1.15
C GLY A 135 -4.13 10.33 -0.93
N LEU A 136 -4.69 10.16 0.27
CA LEU A 136 -5.56 9.02 0.58
C LEU A 136 -6.88 9.06 -0.20
N VAL A 137 -7.52 10.22 -0.29
CA VAL A 137 -8.75 10.39 -1.09
C VAL A 137 -8.46 10.13 -2.56
N GLY A 138 -7.35 10.66 -3.09
CA GLY A 138 -6.91 10.40 -4.46
C GLY A 138 -6.69 8.92 -4.72
N ALA A 139 -6.03 8.21 -3.80
CA ALA A 139 -5.84 6.76 -3.91
C ALA A 139 -7.18 6.00 -3.96
N ILE A 140 -8.14 6.35 -3.10
CA ILE A 140 -9.48 5.74 -3.09
C ILE A 140 -10.18 5.97 -4.43
N VAL A 141 -10.17 7.20 -4.94
CA VAL A 141 -10.83 7.56 -6.20
C VAL A 141 -10.18 6.85 -7.39
N ILE A 142 -8.86 6.84 -7.47
CA ILE A 142 -8.12 6.16 -8.54
C ILE A 142 -8.41 4.65 -8.52
N MET A 143 -8.36 4.03 -7.34
CA MET A 143 -8.67 2.60 -7.20
C MET A 143 -10.11 2.28 -7.58
N TRP A 144 -11.05 3.14 -7.20
CA TRP A 144 -12.46 2.92 -7.53
C TRP A 144 -12.71 2.99 -9.04
N LEU A 145 -12.16 4.03 -9.71
CA LEU A 145 -12.49 4.34 -11.10
C LEU A 145 -11.65 3.54 -12.11
N PHE A 146 -10.37 3.35 -11.84
CA PHE A 146 -9.42 2.89 -12.85
C PHE A 146 -8.89 1.48 -12.63
N VAL A 147 -8.97 0.94 -11.42
CA VAL A 147 -8.36 -0.35 -11.11
C VAL A 147 -9.42 -1.45 -11.05
N GLY A 148 -9.21 -2.50 -11.86
CA GLY A 148 -10.03 -3.72 -11.83
C GLY A 148 -9.69 -4.61 -10.64
N GLU A 149 -10.59 -5.56 -10.34
CA GLU A 149 -10.31 -6.59 -9.33
C GLU A 149 -9.34 -7.63 -9.91
N THR A 150 -8.28 -7.94 -9.18
CA THR A 150 -7.28 -8.93 -9.60
C THR A 150 -7.46 -10.30 -8.95
N ARG A 151 -8.37 -10.42 -7.98
CA ARG A 151 -8.66 -11.68 -7.32
C ARG A 151 -9.14 -12.74 -8.31
N GLY A 152 -8.48 -13.88 -8.34
CA GLY A 152 -8.85 -14.99 -9.21
C GLY A 152 -8.47 -14.82 -10.68
N LEU A 153 -7.61 -13.85 -11.01
CA LEU A 153 -6.99 -13.79 -12.33
C LEU A 153 -6.24 -15.10 -12.61
N ASP A 154 -6.61 -15.75 -13.70
CA ASP A 154 -5.87 -16.91 -14.19
C ASP A 154 -4.50 -16.45 -14.70
N LEU A 155 -3.47 -16.73 -13.93
CA LEU A 155 -2.09 -16.37 -14.26
C LEU A 155 -1.66 -16.89 -15.63
N LYS A 156 -2.24 -18.02 -16.08
CA LYS A 156 -2.00 -18.56 -17.43
C LYS A 156 -2.58 -17.66 -18.52
N LYS A 157 -3.67 -16.94 -18.24
CA LYS A 157 -4.24 -15.97 -19.19
C LYS A 157 -3.48 -14.66 -19.20
N VAL A 158 -2.92 -14.26 -18.07
CA VAL A 158 -2.10 -13.02 -17.95
C VAL A 158 -0.71 -13.26 -18.55
N THR A 159 -0.14 -14.42 -18.32
CA THR A 159 1.12 -14.83 -18.97
C THR A 159 0.92 -15.23 -20.42
N GLY A 160 -0.33 -15.28 -20.87
CA GLY A 160 -0.95 -15.62 -22.17
C GLY A 160 -0.09 -15.78 -23.37
N THR A 161 0.96 -16.57 -23.34
CA THR A 161 1.84 -16.46 -24.43
C THR A 161 2.80 -17.59 -24.57
N GLU A 162 3.15 -17.76 -25.75
CA GLU A 162 4.13 -18.59 -26.41
C GLU A 162 5.37 -18.99 -25.60
N TRP A 163 5.67 -18.34 -24.47
CA TRP A 163 6.82 -18.65 -23.61
C TRP A 163 6.66 -19.94 -22.80
N ASP A 164 5.41 -20.36 -22.54
CA ASP A 164 5.11 -21.62 -21.85
C ASP A 164 4.86 -22.81 -22.80
N LYS A 165 4.88 -22.56 -24.09
CA LYS A 165 4.91 -23.68 -25.04
C LYS A 165 6.31 -24.28 -24.97
N PRO A 166 6.46 -25.54 -24.55
CA PRO A 166 7.75 -26.20 -24.68
C PRO A 166 8.21 -26.03 -26.14
N LYS A 167 9.40 -25.45 -26.33
CA LYS A 167 10.02 -25.42 -27.66
C LYS A 167 9.91 -26.83 -28.16
N LYS A 168 9.09 -27.06 -29.19
CA LYS A 168 9.15 -28.32 -29.94
C LYS A 168 10.59 -28.40 -30.41
N ILE A 169 11.38 -29.21 -29.72
CA ILE A 169 12.68 -29.63 -30.20
C ILE A 169 12.35 -30.36 -31.51
N ASN A 170 12.71 -29.72 -32.60
CA ASN A 170 12.52 -30.31 -33.93
C ASN A 170 13.22 -31.65 -33.90
N GLU A 171 12.43 -32.72 -33.86
CA GLU A 171 12.90 -34.10 -34.00
C GLU A 171 13.44 -34.40 -35.43
N GLU A 172 13.52 -33.40 -36.30
CA GLU A 172 13.96 -33.49 -37.67
C GLU A 172 15.49 -33.62 -37.85
N THR A 173 16.28 -33.68 -36.76
CA THR A 173 17.74 -33.76 -36.92
C THR A 173 18.32 -35.16 -36.58
N GLN A 174 17.50 -36.16 -36.35
CA GLN A 174 18.01 -37.54 -36.05
C GLN A 174 17.69 -38.61 -37.10
N GLU A 175 17.15 -38.27 -38.27
CA GLU A 175 17.00 -39.23 -39.35
C GLU A 175 17.99 -39.06 -40.49
N GLY A 176 19.23 -38.67 -40.19
CA GLY A 176 20.26 -38.44 -41.20
C GLY A 176 21.65 -38.85 -40.80
N GLU A 177 21.84 -40.06 -40.19
CA GLU A 177 23.13 -40.79 -40.18
C GLU A 177 22.94 -42.30 -40.24
#